data_49377298778b8e4a8ca91deb46793aac
#
_entry.id   49377298778b8e4a8ca91deb46793aac
#
_cell.length_a   1.000
_cell.length_b   1.000
_cell.length_c   1.000
_cell.angle_alpha   90.00
_cell.angle_beta   90.00
_cell.angle_gamma   90.00
#
_symmetry.space_group_name_H-M   'P 1'
#
loop_
_entity.id
_entity.type
_entity.pdbx_description
1 polymer ?
#
loop_
_entity_poly.entity_id
_entity_poly.type
_entity_poly.pdbx_seq_one_letter_code
_entity_poly.pdbx_strand_id
1 'polypeptide(L)'
;MKIIAKFTNSDGKVTTATFDRATGTVVSDDGRKGTYKREGNVLKISGDQSITLTIQGNVPDPPTAGFTAPYSSSIGTTGTMTIVSVG
;
A
#
# COMPACT_ATOMS: atom_id res chain seq x y z
N MET A 1 -5.93 6.14 12.87
CA MET A 1 -6.52 5.93 11.54
C MET A 1 -5.87 4.73 10.90
N LYS A 2 -6.68 3.78 10.45
CA LYS A 2 -6.22 2.61 9.72
C LYS A 2 -6.71 2.67 8.28
N ILE A 3 -5.83 2.35 7.36
CA ILE A 3 -6.13 2.37 5.94
C ILE A 3 -5.98 0.94 5.42
N ILE A 4 -7.04 0.41 4.81
CA ILE A 4 -7.00 -0.90 4.18
C ILE A 4 -6.89 -0.69 2.68
N ALA A 5 -5.82 -1.20 2.10
CA ALA A 5 -5.56 -1.10 0.67
C ALA A 5 -5.42 -2.48 0.06
N LYS A 6 -5.97 -2.65 -1.13
CA LYS A 6 -5.93 -3.87 -1.91
C LYS A 6 -5.00 -3.66 -3.09
N PHE A 7 -4.04 -4.56 -3.25
CA PHE A 7 -3.09 -4.53 -4.36
C PHE A 7 -3.35 -5.74 -5.25
N THR A 8 -3.70 -5.47 -6.50
CA THR A 8 -3.94 -6.51 -7.51
C THR A 8 -2.77 -6.48 -8.49
N ASN A 9 -1.97 -7.54 -8.49
CA ASN A 9 -0.83 -7.65 -9.41
C ASN A 9 -1.28 -7.93 -10.84
N SER A 10 -0.40 -7.66 -11.79
CA SER A 10 -0.65 -7.93 -13.21
C SER A 10 -0.86 -9.42 -13.50
N ASP A 11 -0.38 -10.31 -12.63
CA ASP A 11 -0.59 -11.76 -12.73
C ASP A 11 -1.90 -12.22 -12.09
N GLY A 12 -2.71 -11.30 -11.55
CA GLY A 12 -3.99 -11.59 -10.93
C GLY A 12 -3.93 -11.87 -9.44
N LYS A 13 -2.75 -11.88 -8.83
CA LYS A 13 -2.62 -12.09 -7.38
C LYS A 13 -3.07 -10.84 -6.62
N VAL A 14 -3.87 -11.05 -5.57
CA VAL A 14 -4.40 -9.98 -4.73
C VAL A 14 -3.79 -10.05 -3.35
N THR A 15 -3.30 -8.91 -2.85
CA THR A 15 -2.79 -8.75 -1.49
C THR A 15 -3.52 -7.60 -0.83
N THR A 16 -4.01 -7.80 0.38
CA THR A 16 -4.64 -6.74 1.18
C THR A 16 -3.72 -6.37 2.32
N ALA A 17 -3.48 -5.08 2.49
CA ALA A 17 -2.60 -4.57 3.54
C ALA A 17 -3.35 -3.54 4.39
N THR A 18 -3.11 -3.57 5.69
CA THR A 18 -3.64 -2.60 6.65
C THR A 18 -2.51 -1.71 7.12
N PHE A 19 -2.64 -0.41 6.87
CA PHE A 19 -1.67 0.61 7.27
C PHE A 19 -2.22 1.35 8.49
N ASP A 20 -1.48 1.36 9.59
CA ASP A 20 -1.84 2.11 10.79
C ASP A 20 -1.02 3.40 10.84
N ARG A 21 -1.67 4.53 10.60
CA ARG A 21 -0.99 5.84 10.59
C ARG A 21 -0.55 6.28 11.99
N ALA A 22 -1.23 5.82 13.03
CA ALA A 22 -0.88 6.20 14.39
C ALA A 22 0.46 5.60 14.83
N THR A 23 0.77 4.39 14.38
CA THR A 23 1.98 3.66 14.77
C THR A 23 3.01 3.56 13.63
N GLY A 24 2.64 3.88 12.40
CA GLY A 24 3.52 3.71 11.25
C GLY A 24 3.76 2.26 10.87
N THR A 25 2.82 1.36 11.20
CA THR A 25 2.95 -0.07 10.94
C THR A 25 2.05 -0.50 9.80
N VAL A 26 2.44 -1.61 9.15
CA VAL A 26 1.66 -2.23 8.09
C VAL A 26 1.62 -3.74 8.32
N VAL A 27 0.45 -4.32 8.09
CA VAL A 27 0.22 -5.76 8.19
C VAL A 27 -0.48 -6.21 6.92
N SER A 28 0.05 -7.23 6.26
CA SER A 28 -0.60 -7.81 5.08
C SER A 28 -1.42 -9.04 5.46
N ASP A 29 -2.34 -9.42 4.57
CA ASP A 29 -3.24 -10.55 4.79
C ASP A 29 -2.52 -11.91 4.82
N ASP A 30 -1.30 -11.97 4.31
CA ASP A 30 -0.45 -13.17 4.38
C ASP A 30 0.35 -13.26 5.69
N GLY A 31 0.13 -12.34 6.64
CA GLY A 31 0.78 -12.33 7.94
C GLY A 31 2.08 -11.56 8.00
N ARG A 32 2.51 -10.92 6.93
CA ARG A 32 3.73 -10.10 6.94
C ARG A 32 3.48 -8.80 7.68
N LYS A 33 4.45 -8.41 8.50
CA LYS A 33 4.39 -7.19 9.31
C LYS A 33 5.61 -6.34 9.04
N GLY A 34 5.44 -5.03 9.12
CA GLY A 34 6.55 -4.11 8.95
C GLY A 34 6.15 -2.70 9.34
N THR A 35 7.01 -1.76 9.00
CA THR A 35 6.75 -0.34 9.15
C THR A 35 6.68 0.29 7.76
N TYR A 36 6.02 1.44 7.67
CA TYR A 36 5.94 2.14 6.40
C TYR A 36 6.13 3.63 6.58
N LYS A 37 6.54 4.27 5.50
CA LYS A 37 6.69 5.71 5.43
C LYS A 37 6.14 6.18 4.08
N ARG A 38 5.32 7.21 4.10
CA ARG A 38 4.77 7.80 2.89
C ARG A 38 5.50 9.10 2.57
N GLU A 39 5.94 9.22 1.31
CA GLU A 39 6.52 10.44 0.77
C GLU A 39 5.78 10.76 -0.54
N GLY A 40 4.78 11.66 -0.47
CA GLY A 40 3.92 11.94 -1.62
C GLY A 40 3.17 10.70 -2.09
N ASN A 41 3.46 10.24 -3.29
CA ASN A 41 2.87 9.03 -3.88
C ASN A 41 3.79 7.80 -3.78
N VAL A 42 4.82 7.86 -2.93
CA VAL A 42 5.76 6.77 -2.72
C VAL A 42 5.58 6.22 -1.32
N LEU A 43 5.46 4.89 -1.21
CA LEU A 43 5.39 4.18 0.06
C LEU A 43 6.65 3.36 0.24
N LYS A 44 7.40 3.63 1.30
CA LYS A 44 8.56 2.84 1.67
C LYS A 44 8.17 1.89 2.79
N ILE A 45 8.23 0.60 2.50
CA ILE A 45 7.85 -0.45 3.45
C ILE A 45 9.11 -1.19 3.88
N SER A 46 9.30 -1.29 5.18
CA SER A 46 10.43 -1.99 5.79
C SER A 46 9.91 -3.12 6.68
N GLY A 47 10.41 -4.32 6.46
CA GLY A 47 10.05 -5.51 7.23
C GLY A 47 11.07 -6.59 6.93
N ASP A 48 10.62 -7.81 6.70
CA ASP A 48 11.50 -8.90 6.25
C ASP A 48 12.17 -8.55 4.93
N GLN A 49 11.50 -7.75 4.12
CA GLN A 49 12.00 -7.28 2.84
C GLN A 49 11.66 -5.79 2.70
N SER A 50 12.62 -5.00 2.23
CA SER A 50 12.39 -3.57 1.96
C SER A 50 11.78 -3.43 0.57
N ILE A 51 10.60 -2.82 0.50
CA ILE A 51 9.86 -2.63 -0.74
C ILE A 51 9.49 -1.16 -0.86
N THR A 52 9.75 -0.57 -2.02
CA THR A 52 9.28 0.78 -2.35
C THR A 52 8.15 0.66 -3.37
N LEU A 53 6.99 1.17 -3.02
CA LEU A 53 5.82 1.22 -3.89
C LEU A 53 5.66 2.64 -4.42
N THR A 54 5.57 2.78 -5.74
CA THR A 54 5.29 4.06 -6.38
C THR A 54 3.87 4.00 -6.93
N ILE A 55 3.00 4.87 -6.43
CA ILE A 55 1.61 4.97 -6.89
C ILE A 55 1.57 6.02 -7.99
N GLN A 56 1.02 5.65 -9.14
CA GLN A 56 0.90 6.59 -10.25
C GLN A 56 -0.33 7.47 -10.04
N GLY A 57 -0.10 8.76 -9.87
CA GLY A 57 -1.15 9.74 -9.62
C GLY A 57 -1.01 10.38 -8.26
N ASN A 58 -1.95 11.26 -7.93
CA ASN A 58 -1.94 11.99 -6.67
C ASN A 58 -2.79 11.25 -5.65
N VAL A 59 -2.13 10.53 -4.73
CA VAL A 59 -2.85 9.89 -3.63
C VAL A 59 -3.39 10.97 -2.70
N PRO A 60 -4.70 10.98 -2.40
CA PRO A 60 -5.26 11.97 -1.49
C PRO A 60 -4.61 11.92 -0.11
N ASP A 61 -4.52 13.06 0.56
CA ASP A 61 -4.08 13.15 1.94
C ASP A 61 -5.10 13.98 2.72
N PRO A 62 -5.91 13.36 3.61
CA PRO A 62 -5.90 11.92 3.96
C PRO A 62 -6.40 11.03 2.82
N PRO A 63 -5.98 9.75 2.80
CA PRO A 63 -6.47 8.81 1.80
C PRO A 63 -7.98 8.66 1.84
N THR A 64 -8.58 8.41 0.69
CA THR A 64 -10.03 8.32 0.54
C THR A 64 -10.41 6.91 0.09
N ALA A 65 -11.41 6.32 0.73
CA ALA A 65 -11.94 5.02 0.32
C ALA A 65 -12.50 5.10 -1.11
N GLY A 66 -12.20 4.08 -1.90
CA GLY A 66 -12.58 4.04 -3.31
C GLY A 66 -11.51 4.57 -4.27
N PHE A 67 -10.47 5.23 -3.76
CA PHE A 67 -9.37 5.69 -4.61
C PHE A 67 -8.66 4.48 -5.21
N THR A 68 -8.39 4.54 -6.51
CA THR A 68 -7.67 3.48 -7.21
C THR A 68 -6.67 4.10 -8.17
N ALA A 69 -5.50 3.47 -8.29
CA ALA A 69 -4.44 3.92 -9.18
C ALA A 69 -3.48 2.79 -9.51
N PRO A 70 -2.80 2.85 -10.65
CA PRO A 70 -1.71 1.92 -10.94
C PRO A 70 -0.56 2.10 -9.96
N TYR A 71 0.17 1.03 -9.70
CA TYR A 71 1.37 1.07 -8.88
C TYR A 71 2.48 0.23 -9.47
N SER A 72 3.72 0.54 -9.07
CA SER A 72 4.88 -0.28 -9.35
C SER A 72 5.71 -0.44 -8.07
N SER A 73 6.44 -1.54 -7.97
CA SER A 73 7.27 -1.82 -6.81
C SER A 73 8.74 -1.96 -7.19
N SER A 74 9.62 -1.77 -6.22
CA SER A 74 11.06 -1.94 -6.40
C SER A 74 11.47 -3.38 -6.69
N ILE A 75 10.59 -4.35 -6.40
CA ILE A 75 10.83 -5.76 -6.69
C ILE A 75 10.30 -6.20 -8.06
N GLY A 76 9.87 -5.24 -8.89
CA GLY A 76 9.44 -5.52 -10.26
C GLY A 76 7.96 -5.86 -10.41
N THR A 77 7.17 -5.75 -9.34
CA THR A 77 5.73 -6.02 -9.38
C THR A 77 4.99 -4.77 -9.84
N THR A 78 4.00 -4.93 -10.70
CA THR A 78 3.11 -3.85 -11.14
C THR A 78 1.67 -4.30 -11.01
N GLY A 79 0.75 -3.34 -10.94
CA GLY A 79 -0.67 -3.64 -10.85
C GLY A 79 -1.49 -2.43 -10.49
N THR A 80 -2.59 -2.65 -9.77
CA THR A 80 -3.52 -1.60 -9.35
C THR A 80 -3.71 -1.63 -7.85
N MET A 81 -3.65 -0.47 -7.22
CA MET A 81 -3.92 -0.28 -5.80
C MET A 81 -5.29 0.37 -5.62
N THR A 82 -6.09 -0.16 -4.71
CA THR A 82 -7.40 0.38 -4.36
C THR A 82 -7.49 0.57 -2.85
N ILE A 83 -7.87 1.76 -2.40
CA ILE A 83 -8.14 1.99 -0.99
C ILE A 83 -9.56 1.49 -0.69
N VAL A 84 -9.65 0.45 0.15
CA VAL A 84 -10.91 -0.21 0.46
C VAL A 84 -11.64 0.52 1.57
N SER A 85 -10.91 0.93 2.61
CA SER A 85 -11.51 1.65 3.73
C SER A 85 -10.49 2.53 4.44
N VAL A 86 -11.02 3.55 5.10
CA VAL A 86 -10.24 4.49 5.93
C VAL A 86 -11.02 4.69 7.23
N GLY A 87 -10.37 4.42 8.37
CA GLY A 87 -11.09 4.55 9.63
C GLY A 87 -10.24 4.59 10.87
#